data_ebbbe0e361a64abb94cb92164bb34453
#
_entry.id   ebbbe0e361a64abb94cb92164bb34453
#
_cell.length_a   1.000
_cell.length_b   1.000
_cell.length_c   1.000
_cell.angle_alpha   90.00
_cell.angle_beta   90.00
_cell.angle_gamma   90.00
#
_symmetry.space_group_name_H-M   'P 1'
#
loop_
_entity.id
_entity.type
_entity.pdbx_description
1 polymer ?
#
loop_
_entity_poly.entity_id
_entity_poly.type
_entity_poly.pdbx_seq_one_letter_code
_entity_poly.pdbx_strand_id
1 'polypeptide(L)' 'MEIHVNDERRQVPVGTTVAELLDEMQMQPRYVAVERNLQLIPRATHAECILNDGDRLEIVTLVGGG' A
#
# COMPACT_ATOMS: atom_id res chain seq x y z
N MET A 1 -13.93 -4.68 -0.94
CA MET A 1 -13.12 -5.64 -1.70
C MET A 1 -11.99 -6.18 -0.85
N GLU A 2 -11.45 -7.31 -1.21
CA GLU A 2 -10.40 -7.94 -0.42
C GLU A 2 -9.04 -7.75 -1.08
N ILE A 3 -8.07 -7.36 -0.27
CA ILE A 3 -6.67 -7.31 -0.68
C ILE A 3 -5.83 -8.06 0.34
N HIS A 4 -4.56 -8.30 0.02
CA HIS A 4 -3.61 -8.87 0.97
C HIS A 4 -2.52 -7.85 1.21
N VAL A 5 -2.22 -7.60 2.48
CA VAL A 5 -1.14 -6.69 2.87
C VAL A 5 -0.20 -7.47 3.77
N ASN A 6 1.03 -7.71 3.31
CA ASN A 6 2.02 -8.51 4.02
C ASN A 6 1.43 -9.87 4.44
N ASP A 7 0.77 -10.54 3.49
CA ASP A 7 0.14 -11.84 3.66
C ASP A 7 -1.08 -11.87 4.59
N GLU A 8 -1.58 -10.72 5.02
CA GLU A 8 -2.81 -10.65 5.80
C GLU A 8 -3.95 -10.13 4.93
N ARG A 9 -5.09 -10.79 5.01
CA ARG A 9 -6.28 -10.34 4.29
C ARG A 9 -6.82 -9.07 4.93
N ARG A 10 -7.25 -8.14 4.08
CA ARG A 10 -7.79 -6.87 4.54
C ARG A 10 -8.94 -6.44 3.65
N GLN A 11 -10.02 -6.02 4.26
CA GLN A 11 -11.16 -5.47 3.51
C GLN A 11 -11.01 -3.97 3.39
N VAL A 12 -11.17 -3.46 2.18
CA VAL A 12 -11.13 -2.02 1.92
C VAL A 12 -12.25 -1.65 0.97
N PRO A 13 -12.72 -0.40 0.99
CA PRO A 13 -13.73 0.05 0.03
C PRO A 13 -13.21 -0.01 -1.41
N VAL A 14 -14.11 -0.25 -2.34
CA VAL A 14 -13.79 -0.16 -3.77
C VAL A 14 -13.34 1.28 -4.06
N GLY A 15 -12.27 1.43 -4.82
CA GLY A 15 -11.72 2.75 -5.13
C GLY A 15 -10.63 3.22 -4.18
N THR A 16 -10.29 2.41 -3.17
CA THR A 16 -9.21 2.76 -2.24
C THR A 16 -7.88 2.84 -3.00
N THR A 17 -7.13 3.92 -2.75
CA THR A 17 -5.79 4.09 -3.31
C THR A 17 -4.74 3.61 -2.34
N VAL A 18 -3.50 3.46 -2.83
CA VAL A 18 -2.36 3.12 -1.97
C VAL A 18 -2.18 4.20 -0.90
N ALA A 19 -2.33 5.48 -1.28
CA ALA A 19 -2.20 6.57 -0.30
C ALA A 19 -3.23 6.46 0.81
N GLU A 20 -4.47 6.16 0.46
CA GLU A 20 -5.53 5.99 1.46
C GLU A 20 -5.29 4.79 2.36
N LEU A 21 -4.79 3.70 1.79
CA LEU A 21 -4.45 2.52 2.57
C LEU A 21 -3.38 2.84 3.61
N LEU A 22 -2.30 3.51 3.21
CA LEU A 22 -1.24 3.88 4.13
C LEU A 22 -1.74 4.81 5.23
N ASP A 23 -2.61 5.76 4.88
CA ASP A 23 -3.20 6.68 5.84
C ASP A 23 -4.02 5.92 6.87
N GLU A 24 -4.85 4.98 6.42
CA GLU A 24 -5.67 4.17 7.31
C GLU A 24 -4.81 3.32 8.24
N MET A 25 -3.68 2.82 7.75
CA MET A 25 -2.75 2.04 8.55
C MET A 25 -1.82 2.92 9.39
N GLN A 26 -1.99 4.24 9.32
CA GLN A 26 -1.18 5.21 10.06
C GLN A 26 0.30 5.12 9.73
N MET A 27 0.59 4.86 8.45
CA MET A 27 1.95 4.80 7.93
C MET A 27 2.23 6.04 7.09
N GLN A 28 3.44 6.60 7.26
CA GLN A 28 3.85 7.75 6.47
C GLN A 28 4.56 7.26 5.20
N PRO A 29 4.14 7.73 4.03
CA PRO A 29 4.70 7.23 2.76
C PRO A 29 6.22 7.33 2.66
N ARG A 30 6.81 8.35 3.26
CA ARG A 30 8.26 8.54 3.18
C ARG A 30 9.07 7.53 3.98
N TYR A 31 8.41 6.78 4.87
CA TYR A 31 9.09 5.79 5.70
C TYR A 31 8.82 4.36 5.28
N VAL A 32 8.12 4.16 4.18
CA VAL A 32 7.79 2.82 3.71
C VAL A 32 8.05 2.69 2.22
N ALA A 33 8.30 1.46 1.78
CA ALA A 33 8.28 1.10 0.37
C ALA A 33 7.08 0.19 0.16
N VAL A 34 6.35 0.42 -0.93
CA VAL A 34 5.16 -0.34 -1.25
C VAL A 34 5.36 -1.06 -2.57
N GLU A 35 5.14 -2.38 -2.57
CA GLU A 35 5.06 -3.16 -3.78
C GLU A 35 3.63 -3.64 -3.95
N ARG A 36 3.17 -3.68 -5.17
CA ARG A 36 1.86 -4.21 -5.54
C ARG A 36 2.07 -5.25 -6.62
N ASN A 37 1.70 -6.48 -6.30
CA ASN A 37 1.86 -7.60 -7.23
C ASN A 37 3.30 -7.68 -7.76
N LEU A 38 4.27 -7.56 -6.82
CA LEU A 38 5.70 -7.65 -7.07
C LEU A 38 6.30 -6.46 -7.84
N GLN A 39 5.55 -5.37 -7.96
CA GLN A 39 6.05 -4.16 -8.62
C GLN A 39 6.09 -3.01 -7.63
N LEU A 40 7.20 -2.31 -7.58
CA LEU A 40 7.35 -1.14 -6.74
C LEU A 40 6.39 -0.05 -7.20
N ILE A 41 5.68 0.55 -6.26
CA ILE A 41 4.81 1.69 -6.52
C ILE A 41 5.54 2.93 -6.02
N PRO A 42 5.98 3.82 -6.94
CA PRO A 42 6.68 5.04 -6.52
C PRO A 42 5.78 5.89 -5.61
N ARG A 43 6.40 6.51 -4.61
CA ARG A 43 5.67 7.34 -3.67
C ARG A 43 4.85 8.42 -4.37
N ALA A 44 5.39 9.00 -5.44
CA ALA A 44 4.72 10.07 -6.17
C ALA A 44 3.39 9.62 -6.80
N THR A 45 3.17 8.32 -6.96
CA THR A 45 1.96 7.81 -7.60
C THR A 45 1.00 7.15 -6.61
N HIS A 46 1.30 7.15 -5.32
CA HIS A 46 0.44 6.49 -4.32
C HIS A 46 -1.00 7.00 -4.35
N ALA A 47 -1.18 8.30 -4.53
CA ALA A 47 -2.52 8.90 -4.53
C ALA A 47 -3.34 8.55 -5.78
N GLU A 48 -2.68 8.09 -6.82
CA GLU A 48 -3.33 7.74 -8.08
C GLU A 48 -3.42 6.24 -8.30
N CYS A 49 -2.78 5.45 -7.44
CA CYS A 49 -2.75 4.00 -7.59
C CYS A 49 -3.98 3.40 -6.92
N ILE A 50 -5.01 3.14 -7.71
CA ILE A 50 -6.25 2.54 -7.23
C ILE A 50 -6.05 1.04 -7.11
N LEU A 51 -6.42 0.50 -5.94
CA LEU A 51 -6.29 -0.93 -5.67
C LEU A 51 -7.44 -1.72 -6.30
N ASN A 52 -7.16 -2.95 -6.66
CA ASN A 52 -8.14 -3.88 -7.22
C ASN A 52 -8.32 -5.07 -6.31
N ASP A 53 -9.50 -5.67 -6.38
CA ASP A 53 -9.78 -6.88 -5.62
C ASP A 53 -8.72 -7.95 -5.92
N GLY A 54 -8.21 -8.58 -4.87
CA GLY A 54 -7.19 -9.61 -4.99
C GLY A 54 -5.76 -9.10 -5.05
N ASP A 55 -5.55 -7.78 -5.05
CA ASP A 55 -4.18 -7.25 -5.05
C ASP A 55 -3.38 -7.72 -3.85
N ARG A 56 -2.10 -7.97 -4.10
CA ARG A 56 -1.16 -8.33 -3.04
C ARG A 56 -0.15 -7.21 -2.88
N LEU A 57 -0.12 -6.65 -1.68
CA LEU A 57 0.79 -5.56 -1.35
C LEU A 57 1.81 -6.03 -0.34
N GLU A 58 3.04 -5.57 -0.52
CA GLU A 58 4.11 -5.69 0.45
C GLU A 58 4.49 -4.29 0.89
N ILE A 59 4.41 -4.05 2.18
CA ILE A 59 4.78 -2.75 2.75
C ILE A 59 5.95 -2.98 3.69
N VAL A 60 7.08 -2.37 3.36
CA VAL A 60 8.32 -2.53 4.11
C VAL A 60 8.70 -1.19 4.71
N THR A 61 8.97 -1.20 6.02
CA THR A 61 9.45 -0.01 6.70
C THR A 61 10.90 0.23 6.36
N LEU A 62 11.23 1.47 5.99
CA LEU A 62 12.59 1.87 5.65
C LEU A 62 13.33 2.20 6.93
N VAL A 63 14.40 1.48 7.21
CA VAL A 63 15.20 1.65 8.42
C VAL A 63 16.25 2.74 8.21
N GLY A 64 16.47 3.55 9.25
CA GLY A 64 17.52 4.55 9.21
C GLY A 64 17.28 5.66 8.21
N GLY A 65 16.05 5.81 7.81
CA GLY A 65 15.66 6.82 6.88
C GLY A 65 15.73 8.22 7.44
N GLY A 66 16.56 8.37 8.39
CA GLY A 66 16.69 9.61 9.12
C GLY A 66 16.68 10.82 8.28
#